data_432dd6f63d7a2f50596bc9a90b00989a
#
_entry.id   432dd6f63d7a2f50596bc9a90b00989a
#
_cell.length_a   1.000
_cell.length_b   1.000
_cell.length_c   1.000
_cell.angle_alpha   90.00
_cell.angle_beta   90.00
_cell.angle_gamma   90.00
#
_symmetry.space_group_name_H-M   'P 1'
#
loop_
_entity.id
_entity.type
_entity.pdbx_description
1 polymer ?
#
loop_
_entity_poly.entity_id
_entity_poly.type
_entity_poly.pdbx_seq_one_letter_code
_entity_poly.pdbx_strand_id
1 'polypeptide(L)'
;MKHTSRFRCAWVGATALVLVLASNGALPPGYQGKPFRDSVYGAGAQVIPGRIECAYYDLGGEGVAYHDTDATNHGSGELNLKPQHQRPHSNSYVWGFRSEEGVDISYTKDFADFNHTNFVAPATNQLYIGWTDNGEWCNYTVNVKKAGTYKIVALYGNAANRITFSINHQPVSECQLPLATGSMHIWNKAQIGTITFSEAGLQLLTFHYNKGNNFAYFDFEPVAANK
;
A
#
# COMPACT_ATOMS: atom_id res chain seq x y z
N MET A 1 -52.38 29.56 61.82
CA MET A 1 -51.89 29.79 60.48
C MET A 1 -50.43 29.28 60.37
N LYS A 2 -50.18 28.18 59.67
CA LYS A 2 -48.81 27.65 59.46
C LYS A 2 -48.43 27.83 58.03
N HIS A 3 -47.43 28.72 57.81
CA HIS A 3 -46.79 28.90 56.46
C HIS A 3 -45.75 27.82 56.25
N THR A 4 -45.97 26.94 55.24
CA THR A 4 -44.99 25.99 54.74
C THR A 4 -44.29 26.61 53.55
N SER A 5 -43.00 26.95 53.69
CA SER A 5 -42.11 27.38 52.65
C SER A 5 -41.59 26.09 51.86
N ARG A 6 -41.84 26.00 50.54
CA ARG A 6 -41.30 24.99 49.70
C ARG A 6 -40.03 25.50 49.03
N PHE A 7 -38.89 24.97 49.44
CA PHE A 7 -37.62 25.14 48.72
C PHE A 7 -37.65 24.31 47.44
N ARG A 8 -37.51 24.97 46.29
CA ARG A 8 -37.24 24.30 44.97
C ARG A 8 -35.73 24.25 44.79
N CYS A 9 -35.16 23.03 44.84
CA CYS A 9 -33.80 22.76 44.36
C CYS A 9 -33.79 22.80 42.86
N ALA A 10 -33.10 23.78 42.25
CA ALA A 10 -32.79 23.76 40.83
C ALA A 10 -31.52 22.97 40.59
N TRP A 11 -31.65 21.86 39.91
CA TRP A 11 -30.50 21.09 39.41
C TRP A 11 -29.97 21.77 38.16
N VAL A 12 -28.78 22.35 38.24
CA VAL A 12 -28.01 22.83 37.07
C VAL A 12 -27.20 21.63 36.54
N GLY A 13 -27.69 21.01 35.49
CA GLY A 13 -26.96 19.97 34.79
C GLY A 13 -25.80 20.59 34.04
N ALA A 14 -24.57 20.37 34.48
CA ALA A 14 -23.40 20.71 33.71
C ALA A 14 -23.20 19.65 32.60
N THR A 15 -23.52 20.00 31.35
CA THR A 15 -23.18 19.17 30.19
C THR A 15 -21.70 19.35 29.90
N ALA A 16 -20.89 18.38 30.27
CA ALA A 16 -19.48 18.35 29.87
C ALA A 16 -19.38 18.11 28.36
N LEU A 17 -18.98 19.10 27.60
CA LEU A 17 -18.63 18.97 26.17
C LEU A 17 -17.28 18.25 26.11
N VAL A 18 -17.29 16.97 25.81
CA VAL A 18 -16.07 16.21 25.52
C VAL A 18 -15.59 16.64 24.14
N LEU A 19 -14.59 17.50 24.10
CA LEU A 19 -13.88 17.84 22.88
C LEU A 19 -12.99 16.64 22.52
N VAL A 20 -13.44 15.80 21.59
CA VAL A 20 -12.59 14.76 20.98
C VAL A 20 -11.63 15.50 20.05
N LEU A 21 -10.44 15.80 20.54
CA LEU A 21 -9.35 16.25 19.69
C LEU A 21 -9.01 15.07 18.75
N ALA A 22 -9.27 15.24 17.44
CA ALA A 22 -8.79 14.30 16.45
C ALA A 22 -7.25 14.32 16.51
N SER A 23 -6.63 13.24 16.95
CA SER A 23 -5.19 13.06 16.82
C SER A 23 -4.86 12.95 15.35
N ASN A 24 -3.89 13.73 14.88
CA ASN A 24 -3.34 13.57 13.54
C ASN A 24 -2.22 12.55 13.64
N GLY A 25 -2.34 11.48 12.85
CA GLY A 25 -1.29 10.47 12.72
C GLY A 25 0.04 11.12 12.31
N ALA A 26 1.12 10.55 12.82
CA ALA A 26 2.48 10.94 12.50
C ALA A 26 3.30 9.70 12.18
N LEU A 27 4.36 9.87 11.42
CA LEU A 27 5.32 8.81 11.17
C LEU A 27 5.99 8.38 12.49
N PRO A 28 6.41 7.11 12.61
CA PRO A 28 7.12 6.63 13.80
C PRO A 28 8.34 7.51 14.10
N PRO A 29 8.59 7.84 15.37
CA PRO A 29 9.80 8.56 15.75
C PRO A 29 11.05 7.85 15.26
N GLY A 30 11.96 8.59 14.62
CA GLY A 30 13.21 8.05 14.09
C GLY A 30 13.13 7.39 12.71
N TYR A 31 11.97 7.29 12.09
CA TYR A 31 11.88 6.81 10.70
C TYR A 31 12.63 7.76 9.76
N GLN A 32 13.59 7.24 8.99
CA GLN A 32 14.48 8.01 8.12
C GLN A 32 14.06 7.99 6.65
N GLY A 33 13.09 7.16 6.28
CA GLY A 33 12.55 7.12 4.93
C GLY A 33 11.79 8.38 4.55
N LYS A 34 11.63 8.59 3.25
CA LYS A 34 10.88 9.71 2.70
C LYS A 34 9.91 9.20 1.65
N PRO A 35 8.69 9.77 1.55
CA PRO A 35 7.76 9.37 0.51
C PRO A 35 8.40 9.50 -0.86
N PHE A 36 8.18 8.49 -1.71
CA PHE A 36 8.73 8.48 -3.07
C PHE A 36 8.29 9.72 -3.84
N ARG A 37 9.25 10.31 -4.54
CA ARG A 37 9.03 11.47 -5.38
C ARG A 37 10.14 11.57 -6.41
N ASP A 38 9.76 11.78 -7.67
CA ASP A 38 10.67 12.08 -8.76
C ASP A 38 10.06 13.13 -9.73
N SER A 39 10.63 13.26 -10.92
CA SER A 39 10.14 14.21 -11.94
C SER A 39 8.82 13.79 -12.60
N VAL A 40 8.45 12.51 -12.53
CA VAL A 40 7.21 11.96 -13.10
C VAL A 40 6.14 11.83 -12.01
N TYR A 41 6.50 11.25 -10.86
CA TYR A 41 5.63 11.16 -9.71
C TYR A 41 5.99 12.24 -8.67
N GLY A 42 5.35 13.39 -8.78
CA GLY A 42 5.63 14.54 -7.91
C GLY A 42 4.84 14.60 -6.61
N ALA A 43 3.87 13.69 -6.39
CA ALA A 43 2.91 13.81 -5.30
C ALA A 43 3.49 13.51 -3.90
N GLY A 44 4.54 12.71 -3.77
CA GLY A 44 5.09 12.30 -2.47
C GLY A 44 4.19 11.26 -1.79
N ALA A 45 3.77 11.50 -0.53
CA ALA A 45 2.95 10.55 0.22
C ALA A 45 1.69 10.12 -0.55
N GLN A 46 1.52 8.82 -0.75
CA GLN A 46 0.36 8.26 -1.43
C GLN A 46 -0.90 8.39 -0.55
N VAL A 47 -2.07 8.53 -1.13
CA VAL A 47 -3.29 8.96 -0.41
C VAL A 47 -4.25 7.80 -0.18
N ILE A 48 -4.75 7.67 1.06
CA ILE A 48 -5.84 6.75 1.43
C ILE A 48 -7.07 7.58 1.88
N PRO A 49 -8.29 7.30 1.33
CA PRO A 49 -8.61 6.31 0.31
C PRO A 49 -7.99 6.62 -1.04
N GLY A 50 -7.70 5.56 -1.80
CA GLY A 50 -7.09 5.67 -3.11
C GLY A 50 -6.14 4.51 -3.39
N ARG A 51 -5.36 4.65 -4.44
CA ARG A 51 -4.40 3.66 -4.89
C ARG A 51 -3.03 3.89 -4.28
N ILE A 52 -2.42 2.79 -3.84
CA ILE A 52 -1.01 2.70 -3.46
C ILE A 52 -0.31 1.86 -4.50
N GLU A 53 0.51 2.50 -5.33
CA GLU A 53 1.36 1.85 -6.33
C GLU A 53 2.53 1.16 -5.63
N CYS A 54 2.67 -0.16 -5.80
CA CYS A 54 3.68 -0.94 -5.09
C CYS A 54 5.11 -0.48 -5.39
N ALA A 55 5.41 -0.11 -6.63
CA ALA A 55 6.73 0.37 -7.02
C ALA A 55 7.12 1.73 -6.43
N TYR A 56 6.16 2.51 -5.90
CA TYR A 56 6.41 3.84 -5.31
C TYR A 56 6.60 3.78 -3.79
N TYR A 57 7.33 2.74 -3.32
CA TYR A 57 7.77 2.67 -1.93
C TYR A 57 8.74 3.81 -1.59
N ASP A 58 8.88 4.11 -0.31
CA ASP A 58 9.67 5.23 0.19
C ASP A 58 11.13 5.22 -0.32
N LEU A 59 11.77 6.34 -0.26
CA LEU A 59 13.22 6.51 -0.42
C LEU A 59 13.90 6.31 0.95
N GLY A 60 15.08 5.70 0.96
CA GLY A 60 15.84 5.50 2.20
C GLY A 60 16.76 4.29 2.16
N GLY A 61 16.59 3.45 1.13
CA GLY A 61 17.43 2.26 0.91
C GLY A 61 17.04 1.07 1.79
N GLU A 62 17.86 0.03 1.70
CA GLU A 62 17.73 -1.23 2.42
C GLU A 62 17.68 -1.03 3.94
N GLY A 63 16.78 -1.75 4.61
CA GLY A 63 16.57 -1.67 6.07
C GLY A 63 15.81 -0.44 6.55
N VAL A 64 15.52 0.54 5.66
CA VAL A 64 14.76 1.76 5.96
C VAL A 64 13.49 1.82 5.13
N ALA A 65 13.62 1.85 3.82
CA ALA A 65 12.49 1.95 2.89
C ALA A 65 11.99 0.59 2.41
N TYR A 66 12.86 -0.39 2.43
CA TYR A 66 12.56 -1.77 2.05
C TYR A 66 13.53 -2.75 2.68
N HIS A 67 13.22 -4.02 2.59
CA HIS A 67 14.13 -5.15 2.78
C HIS A 67 13.90 -6.14 1.65
N ASP A 68 14.98 -6.48 0.98
CA ASP A 68 15.04 -7.52 -0.04
C ASP A 68 15.98 -8.63 0.40
N THR A 69 15.72 -9.87 0.00
CA THR A 69 16.52 -11.03 0.42
C THR A 69 17.82 -11.14 -0.36
N ASP A 70 17.95 -10.39 -1.47
CA ASP A 70 19.24 -10.17 -2.15
C ASP A 70 19.37 -8.70 -2.62
N ALA A 71 20.53 -8.34 -3.12
CA ALA A 71 20.82 -6.96 -3.51
C ALA A 71 20.57 -6.69 -5.01
N THR A 72 20.11 -7.70 -5.76
CA THR A 72 19.97 -7.61 -7.21
C THR A 72 18.52 -7.33 -7.57
N ASN A 73 18.26 -6.21 -8.23
CA ASN A 73 16.96 -6.00 -8.87
C ASN A 73 16.88 -6.85 -10.15
N HIS A 74 16.25 -8.01 -10.07
CA HIS A 74 16.10 -8.95 -11.19
C HIS A 74 15.21 -8.43 -12.32
N GLY A 75 14.42 -7.42 -12.07
CA GLY A 75 13.55 -6.77 -13.07
C GLY A 75 14.27 -5.66 -13.83
N SER A 76 14.20 -4.43 -13.35
CA SER A 76 14.76 -3.24 -14.02
C SER A 76 16.29 -3.18 -13.96
N GLY A 77 16.92 -3.78 -12.95
CA GLY A 77 18.37 -3.85 -12.80
C GLY A 77 19.01 -4.96 -13.62
N GLU A 78 18.28 -6.02 -13.99
CA GLU A 78 18.84 -7.16 -14.72
C GLU A 78 18.04 -7.55 -15.96
N LEU A 79 16.82 -8.07 -15.81
CA LEU A 79 16.03 -8.63 -16.89
C LEU A 79 15.76 -7.63 -18.02
N ASN A 80 15.37 -6.42 -17.68
CA ASN A 80 15.07 -5.38 -18.65
C ASN A 80 16.32 -5.00 -19.47
N LEU A 81 17.52 -5.14 -18.88
CA LEU A 81 18.80 -4.81 -19.53
C LEU A 81 19.25 -5.87 -20.56
N LYS A 82 18.70 -7.10 -20.53
CA LYS A 82 19.09 -8.17 -21.45
C LYS A 82 18.71 -7.80 -22.89
N PRO A 83 19.59 -8.06 -23.90
CA PRO A 83 19.36 -7.64 -25.29
C PRO A 83 18.01 -8.06 -25.87
N GLN A 84 17.52 -9.26 -25.54
CA GLN A 84 16.22 -9.76 -26.00
C GLN A 84 15.03 -8.99 -25.44
N HIS A 85 15.22 -8.22 -24.35
CA HIS A 85 14.20 -7.39 -23.72
C HIS A 85 14.40 -5.90 -24.00
N GLN A 86 15.55 -5.51 -24.58
CA GLN A 86 15.87 -4.16 -25.03
C GLN A 86 15.19 -3.83 -26.37
N ARG A 87 13.90 -4.09 -26.49
CA ARG A 87 13.17 -3.59 -27.67
C ARG A 87 13.06 -2.08 -27.55
N PRO A 88 12.93 -1.35 -28.70
CA PRO A 88 12.72 0.10 -28.64
C PRO A 88 11.56 0.39 -27.69
N HIS A 89 11.89 0.76 -26.46
CA HIS A 89 10.91 0.99 -25.44
C HIS A 89 10.52 2.45 -25.49
N SER A 90 9.26 2.74 -25.80
CA SER A 90 8.75 4.11 -25.88
C SER A 90 8.72 4.81 -24.51
N ASN A 91 8.90 4.05 -23.42
CA ASN A 91 8.86 4.56 -22.05
C ASN A 91 10.11 4.13 -21.25
N SER A 92 11.18 4.93 -21.37
CA SER A 92 12.43 4.71 -20.64
C SER A 92 12.27 4.78 -19.11
N TYR A 93 11.25 5.47 -18.63
CA TYR A 93 10.96 5.61 -17.21
C TYR A 93 10.67 4.26 -16.54
N VAL A 94 9.75 3.46 -17.10
CA VAL A 94 9.40 2.16 -16.51
C VAL A 94 10.49 1.11 -16.74
N TRP A 95 11.26 1.24 -17.83
CA TRP A 95 12.29 0.29 -18.19
C TRP A 95 13.44 0.22 -17.20
N GLY A 96 13.92 1.35 -16.71
CA GLY A 96 15.03 1.47 -15.76
C GLY A 96 14.58 1.94 -14.37
N PHE A 97 13.32 1.75 -14.01
CA PHE A 97 12.78 2.30 -12.77
C PHE A 97 13.46 1.72 -11.54
N ARG A 98 14.14 2.55 -10.74
CA ARG A 98 14.84 2.19 -9.49
C ARG A 98 15.79 0.99 -9.65
N SER A 99 16.48 0.90 -10.77
CA SER A 99 17.33 -0.24 -11.15
C SER A 99 18.51 -0.51 -10.21
N GLU A 100 18.92 0.50 -9.44
CA GLU A 100 20.06 0.45 -8.51
C GLU A 100 19.65 0.03 -7.08
N GLU A 101 18.38 -0.29 -6.84
CA GLU A 101 17.86 -0.74 -5.56
C GLU A 101 17.58 -2.25 -5.59
N GLY A 102 17.57 -2.94 -4.43
CA GLY A 102 17.38 -4.39 -4.37
C GLY A 102 15.99 -4.85 -4.78
N VAL A 103 14.94 -4.05 -4.50
CA VAL A 103 13.56 -4.46 -4.79
C VAL A 103 13.35 -4.76 -6.27
N ASP A 104 12.85 -5.94 -6.55
CA ASP A 104 12.60 -6.44 -7.90
C ASP A 104 11.43 -5.74 -8.59
N ILE A 105 11.72 -4.72 -9.38
CA ILE A 105 10.70 -3.97 -10.11
C ILE A 105 10.76 -4.30 -11.61
N SER A 106 9.60 -4.57 -12.18
CA SER A 106 9.43 -4.65 -13.62
C SER A 106 8.15 -3.92 -14.06
N TYR A 107 7.79 -4.05 -15.30
CA TYR A 107 6.59 -3.46 -15.89
C TYR A 107 5.88 -4.47 -16.78
N THR A 108 4.59 -4.28 -17.03
CA THR A 108 3.80 -5.14 -17.91
C THR A 108 4.22 -4.99 -19.36
N LYS A 109 4.44 -6.12 -20.04
CA LYS A 109 5.01 -6.24 -21.39
C LYS A 109 4.05 -6.95 -22.33
N ASP A 110 3.95 -6.49 -23.57
CA ASP A 110 3.04 -7.07 -24.59
C ASP A 110 3.26 -8.56 -24.78
N PHE A 111 4.52 -8.99 -24.83
CA PHE A 111 4.89 -10.38 -25.07
C PHE A 111 4.76 -11.31 -23.85
N ALA A 112 4.55 -10.76 -22.67
CA ALA A 112 4.45 -11.54 -21.42
C ALA A 112 3.07 -11.40 -20.76
N ASP A 113 2.51 -10.19 -20.71
CA ASP A 113 1.33 -9.87 -19.91
C ASP A 113 0.05 -9.73 -20.74
N PHE A 114 0.17 -9.56 -22.08
CA PHE A 114 -0.99 -9.35 -22.96
C PHE A 114 -1.12 -10.38 -24.09
N ASN A 115 -0.23 -11.36 -24.18
CA ASN A 115 -0.27 -12.45 -25.18
C ASN A 115 -1.17 -13.62 -24.76
N HIS A 116 -1.89 -13.51 -23.67
CA HIS A 116 -2.80 -14.50 -23.10
C HIS A 116 -4.00 -13.82 -22.41
N THR A 117 -4.96 -14.61 -21.96
CA THR A 117 -6.13 -14.09 -21.22
C THR A 117 -5.78 -13.84 -19.77
N ASN A 118 -6.04 -12.62 -19.29
CA ASN A 118 -6.00 -12.23 -17.89
C ASN A 118 -7.41 -12.32 -17.28
N PHE A 119 -7.50 -12.55 -15.96
CA PHE A 119 -8.76 -12.37 -15.22
C PHE A 119 -9.14 -10.89 -15.19
N VAL A 120 -8.16 -10.02 -14.97
CA VAL A 120 -8.28 -8.57 -15.12
C VAL A 120 -7.01 -8.06 -15.79
N ALA A 121 -7.14 -7.47 -16.97
CA ALA A 121 -5.97 -6.94 -17.68
C ALA A 121 -5.32 -5.78 -16.90
N PRO A 122 -4.00 -5.79 -16.69
CA PRO A 122 -3.28 -4.65 -16.13
C PRO A 122 -3.24 -3.50 -17.15
N ALA A 123 -2.82 -2.30 -16.72
CA ALA A 123 -2.53 -1.23 -17.65
C ALA A 123 -1.22 -1.52 -18.41
N THR A 124 -1.10 -1.01 -19.62
CA THR A 124 0.17 -1.05 -20.37
C THR A 124 1.24 -0.25 -19.62
N ASN A 125 2.45 -0.80 -19.55
CA ASN A 125 3.57 -0.22 -18.79
C ASN A 125 3.28 -0.04 -17.29
N GLN A 126 2.39 -0.85 -16.73
CA GLN A 126 2.15 -0.87 -15.29
C GLN A 126 3.39 -1.38 -14.58
N LEU A 127 3.97 -0.56 -13.71
CA LEU A 127 5.03 -1.00 -12.81
C LEU A 127 4.49 -2.01 -11.79
N TYR A 128 5.32 -2.98 -11.44
CA TYR A 128 5.00 -3.96 -10.40
C TYR A 128 6.26 -4.42 -9.66
N ILE A 129 6.10 -4.86 -8.42
CA ILE A 129 7.10 -5.62 -7.68
C ILE A 129 6.89 -7.09 -8.00
N GLY A 130 7.96 -7.78 -8.38
CA GLY A 130 7.95 -9.20 -8.73
C GLY A 130 9.05 -9.95 -8.01
N TRP A 131 9.28 -11.22 -8.38
CA TRP A 131 10.27 -12.13 -7.77
C TRP A 131 10.19 -12.20 -6.24
N THR A 132 9.08 -11.76 -5.65
CA THR A 132 8.92 -11.65 -4.20
C THR A 132 9.29 -12.92 -3.45
N ASP A 133 9.96 -12.78 -2.31
CA ASP A 133 10.29 -13.89 -1.40
C ASP A 133 9.77 -13.61 0.03
N ASN A 134 9.87 -14.63 0.88
CA ASN A 134 9.42 -14.55 2.26
C ASN A 134 10.37 -13.66 3.08
N GLY A 135 9.80 -12.76 3.84
CA GLY A 135 10.54 -11.85 4.71
C GLY A 135 10.81 -10.48 4.11
N GLU A 136 10.60 -10.32 2.82
CA GLU A 136 10.73 -9.03 2.14
C GLU A 136 9.60 -8.07 2.50
N TRP A 137 9.89 -6.79 2.45
CA TRP A 137 8.91 -5.75 2.72
C TRP A 137 9.25 -4.41 2.07
N CYS A 138 8.23 -3.59 1.83
CA CYS A 138 8.37 -2.19 1.45
C CYS A 138 7.56 -1.29 2.36
N ASN A 139 8.12 -0.13 2.65
CA ASN A 139 7.51 0.95 3.41
C ASN A 139 6.95 2.03 2.48
N TYR A 140 5.77 2.52 2.84
CA TYR A 140 5.06 3.59 2.14
C TYR A 140 4.64 4.65 3.15
N THR A 141 5.13 5.87 3.02
CA THR A 141 4.52 7.01 3.70
C THR A 141 3.19 7.31 3.03
N VAL A 142 2.10 7.10 3.74
CA VAL A 142 0.74 7.35 3.25
C VAL A 142 0.07 8.51 3.98
N ASN A 143 -0.80 9.24 3.29
CA ASN A 143 -1.63 10.30 3.85
C ASN A 143 -3.08 9.82 3.96
N VAL A 144 -3.46 9.37 5.15
CA VAL A 144 -4.81 8.90 5.46
C VAL A 144 -5.73 10.10 5.66
N LYS A 145 -6.66 10.32 4.75
CA LYS A 145 -7.57 11.48 4.78
C LYS A 145 -8.63 11.38 5.87
N LYS A 146 -9.00 10.18 6.27
CA LYS A 146 -9.99 9.92 7.31
C LYS A 146 -9.67 8.62 8.03
N ALA A 147 -9.69 8.62 9.36
CA ALA A 147 -9.65 7.41 10.16
C ALA A 147 -10.86 6.51 9.83
N GLY A 148 -10.65 5.20 9.81
CA GLY A 148 -11.71 4.25 9.50
C GLY A 148 -11.18 2.95 8.91
N THR A 149 -12.11 2.06 8.57
CA THR A 149 -11.81 0.76 7.95
C THR A 149 -11.93 0.85 6.43
N TYR A 150 -10.97 0.26 5.74
CA TYR A 150 -10.87 0.23 4.29
C TYR A 150 -10.78 -1.20 3.79
N LYS A 151 -11.45 -1.51 2.69
CA LYS A 151 -11.19 -2.70 1.90
C LYS A 151 -9.87 -2.55 1.21
N ILE A 152 -9.11 -3.63 1.10
CA ILE A 152 -7.88 -3.70 0.31
C ILE A 152 -8.19 -4.53 -0.93
N VAL A 153 -8.03 -3.93 -2.10
CA VAL A 153 -8.21 -4.58 -3.40
C VAL A 153 -6.86 -4.58 -4.11
N ALA A 154 -6.30 -5.77 -4.36
CA ALA A 154 -5.00 -5.94 -4.99
C ALA A 154 -5.11 -6.24 -6.49
N LEU A 155 -4.22 -5.66 -7.31
CA LEU A 155 -3.88 -6.19 -8.64
C LEU A 155 -2.60 -7.00 -8.51
N TYR A 156 -2.70 -8.31 -8.73
CA TYR A 156 -1.61 -9.26 -8.50
C TYR A 156 -1.61 -10.40 -9.51
N GLY A 157 -0.49 -11.12 -9.58
CA GLY A 157 -0.33 -12.36 -10.35
C GLY A 157 0.28 -13.48 -9.54
N ASN A 158 0.01 -14.73 -9.95
CA ASN A 158 0.53 -16.03 -9.52
C ASN A 158 -0.15 -16.65 -8.29
N ALA A 159 0.49 -16.69 -7.12
CA ALA A 159 0.08 -17.58 -6.02
C ALA A 159 -1.12 -17.04 -5.21
N ALA A 160 -1.97 -17.98 -4.72
CA ALA A 160 -3.00 -17.69 -3.72
C ALA A 160 -2.39 -17.87 -2.32
N ASN A 161 -1.61 -16.91 -1.86
CA ASN A 161 -0.94 -16.95 -0.57
C ASN A 161 -1.39 -15.81 0.35
N ARG A 162 -0.81 -15.73 1.54
CA ARG A 162 -1.07 -14.68 2.51
C ARG A 162 -0.02 -13.60 2.42
N ILE A 163 -0.47 -12.37 2.62
CA ILE A 163 0.38 -11.18 2.77
C ILE A 163 -0.06 -10.42 4.00
N THR A 164 0.80 -9.59 4.56
CA THR A 164 0.46 -8.83 5.75
C THR A 164 0.78 -7.36 5.58
N PHE A 165 0.06 -6.53 6.34
CA PHE A 165 0.31 -5.09 6.45
C PHE A 165 0.58 -4.72 7.90
N SER A 166 1.52 -3.79 8.09
CA SER A 166 1.76 -3.11 9.37
C SER A 166 1.48 -1.61 9.20
N ILE A 167 1.01 -0.97 10.27
CA ILE A 167 0.92 0.48 10.38
C ILE A 167 1.84 0.91 11.51
N ASN A 168 2.75 1.85 11.24
CA ASN A 168 3.69 2.37 12.23
C ASN A 168 4.42 1.23 13.00
N HIS A 169 4.89 0.22 12.25
CA HIS A 169 5.55 -1.00 12.74
C HIS A 169 4.65 -1.96 13.54
N GLN A 170 3.35 -1.71 13.66
CA GLN A 170 2.43 -2.63 14.32
C GLN A 170 1.68 -3.48 13.29
N PRO A 171 1.73 -4.82 13.33
CA PRO A 171 0.94 -5.68 12.47
C PRO A 171 -0.56 -5.40 12.66
N VAL A 172 -1.27 -5.15 11.55
CA VAL A 172 -2.68 -4.73 11.61
C VAL A 172 -3.62 -5.53 10.72
N SER A 173 -3.11 -6.17 9.69
CA SER A 173 -3.94 -6.92 8.75
C SER A 173 -3.17 -8.09 8.14
N GLU A 174 -3.79 -9.26 8.17
CA GLU A 174 -3.43 -10.42 7.37
C GLU A 174 -4.46 -10.55 6.25
N CYS A 175 -4.00 -10.64 5.01
CA CYS A 175 -4.82 -10.68 3.81
C CYS A 175 -4.58 -11.98 3.06
N GLN A 176 -5.64 -12.54 2.47
CA GLN A 176 -5.58 -13.76 1.67
C GLN A 176 -5.82 -13.43 0.21
N LEU A 177 -4.87 -13.74 -0.67
CA LEU A 177 -5.09 -13.72 -2.12
C LEU A 177 -6.05 -14.86 -2.49
N PRO A 178 -7.25 -14.56 -3.01
CA PRO A 178 -8.33 -15.55 -3.10
C PRO A 178 -8.15 -16.55 -4.24
N LEU A 179 -7.33 -16.24 -5.24
CA LEU A 179 -7.17 -17.02 -6.45
C LEU A 179 -5.70 -17.12 -6.85
N ALA A 180 -5.21 -18.35 -7.08
CA ALA A 180 -3.97 -18.57 -7.81
C ALA A 180 -4.22 -18.42 -9.32
N THR A 181 -3.54 -17.46 -9.95
CA THR A 181 -3.74 -17.23 -11.40
C THR A 181 -2.96 -18.22 -12.27
N GLY A 182 -1.99 -18.94 -11.68
CA GLY A 182 -1.20 -19.97 -12.36
C GLY A 182 0.01 -19.44 -13.12
N SER A 183 0.21 -18.14 -13.20
CA SER A 183 1.39 -17.50 -13.78
C SER A 183 1.60 -16.11 -13.21
N MET A 184 2.86 -15.70 -13.07
CA MET A 184 3.24 -14.33 -12.66
C MET A 184 2.73 -13.26 -13.64
N HIS A 185 2.47 -13.62 -14.89
CA HIS A 185 1.99 -12.75 -15.95
C HIS A 185 0.48 -12.85 -16.22
N ILE A 186 -0.25 -13.70 -15.47
CA ILE A 186 -1.72 -13.74 -15.50
C ILE A 186 -2.22 -12.94 -14.31
N TRP A 187 -2.88 -11.84 -14.60
CA TRP A 187 -3.29 -10.85 -13.61
C TRP A 187 -4.72 -11.03 -13.14
N ASN A 188 -4.94 -10.81 -11.85
CA ASN A 188 -6.26 -10.77 -11.22
C ASN A 188 -6.38 -9.54 -10.31
N LYS A 189 -7.59 -9.02 -10.21
CA LYS A 189 -7.92 -7.94 -9.27
C LYS A 189 -9.01 -8.42 -8.32
N ALA A 190 -8.72 -8.45 -7.01
CA ALA A 190 -9.66 -8.93 -6.02
C ALA A 190 -9.54 -8.21 -4.68
N GLN A 191 -10.65 -8.15 -3.94
CA GLN A 191 -10.59 -7.79 -2.52
C GLN A 191 -9.88 -8.91 -1.76
N ILE A 192 -8.84 -8.55 -1.01
CA ILE A 192 -7.98 -9.50 -0.30
C ILE A 192 -8.13 -9.41 1.23
N GLY A 193 -8.72 -8.34 1.75
CA GLY A 193 -8.92 -8.12 3.17
C GLY A 193 -9.42 -6.73 3.48
N THR A 194 -9.25 -6.34 4.74
CA THR A 194 -9.55 -4.99 5.25
C THR A 194 -8.43 -4.52 6.15
N ILE A 195 -8.30 -3.21 6.31
CA ILE A 195 -7.35 -2.56 7.21
C ILE A 195 -8.04 -1.40 7.92
N THR A 196 -7.71 -1.16 9.19
CA THR A 196 -8.25 -0.04 9.95
C THR A 196 -7.14 0.94 10.32
N PHE A 197 -7.30 2.19 9.90
CA PHE A 197 -6.48 3.30 10.36
C PHE A 197 -7.22 4.00 11.50
N SER A 198 -6.61 4.02 12.69
CA SER A 198 -7.19 4.66 13.88
C SER A 198 -7.15 6.19 13.82
N GLU A 199 -6.26 6.74 13.00
CA GLU A 199 -6.00 8.17 12.89
C GLU A 199 -5.91 8.61 11.44
N ALA A 200 -6.27 9.86 11.16
CA ALA A 200 -5.98 10.54 9.91
C ALA A 200 -4.56 11.13 9.94
N GLY A 201 -4.02 11.53 8.80
CA GLY A 201 -2.70 12.14 8.68
C GLY A 201 -1.65 11.18 8.10
N LEU A 202 -0.38 11.50 8.31
CA LEU A 202 0.73 10.67 7.81
C LEU A 202 0.86 9.41 8.64
N GLN A 203 0.99 8.27 7.97
CA GLN A 203 1.18 6.95 8.56
C GLN A 203 2.27 6.22 7.77
N LEU A 204 3.03 5.36 8.43
CA LEU A 204 3.93 4.43 7.77
C LEU A 204 3.18 3.12 7.54
N LEU A 205 2.85 2.82 6.29
CA LEU A 205 2.27 1.55 5.87
C LEU A 205 3.40 0.64 5.40
N THR A 206 3.54 -0.54 5.99
CA THR A 206 4.49 -1.57 5.53
C THR A 206 3.72 -2.70 4.86
N PHE A 207 4.08 -3.03 3.64
CA PHE A 207 3.63 -4.22 2.95
C PHE A 207 4.70 -5.32 3.08
N HIS A 208 4.33 -6.48 3.64
CA HIS A 208 5.18 -7.65 3.78
C HIS A 208 4.78 -8.70 2.75
N TYR A 209 5.73 -9.10 1.93
CA TYR A 209 5.52 -10.05 0.85
C TYR A 209 5.59 -11.50 1.30
N ASN A 210 5.08 -12.35 0.43
CA ASN A 210 5.36 -13.77 0.42
C ASN A 210 5.87 -14.18 -0.96
N LYS A 211 6.56 -15.32 -0.99
CA LYS A 211 7.23 -15.84 -2.19
C LYS A 211 6.29 -16.03 -3.38
N GLY A 212 6.75 -15.57 -4.53
CA GLY A 212 6.27 -15.99 -5.84
C GLY A 212 5.06 -15.22 -6.38
N ASN A 213 4.95 -13.94 -6.10
CA ASN A 213 3.89 -13.08 -6.65
C ASN A 213 4.46 -11.89 -7.43
N ASN A 214 3.61 -11.31 -8.28
CA ASN A 214 3.73 -9.96 -8.77
C ASN A 214 2.64 -9.10 -8.15
N PHE A 215 2.98 -7.88 -7.69
CA PHE A 215 2.04 -6.91 -7.13
C PHE A 215 2.19 -5.57 -7.83
N ALA A 216 1.12 -5.10 -8.47
CA ALA A 216 1.12 -3.81 -9.15
C ALA A 216 0.69 -2.68 -8.19
N TYR A 217 -0.47 -2.84 -7.55
CA TYR A 217 -1.01 -1.83 -6.62
C TYR A 217 -2.04 -2.43 -5.65
N PHE A 218 -2.34 -1.64 -4.63
CA PHE A 218 -3.47 -1.85 -3.72
C PHE A 218 -4.41 -0.64 -3.77
N ASP A 219 -5.69 -0.86 -4.08
CA ASP A 219 -6.73 0.16 -3.92
C ASP A 219 -7.32 0.05 -2.50
N PHE A 220 -7.31 1.16 -1.74
CA PHE A 220 -7.92 1.27 -0.42
C PHE A 220 -9.27 1.98 -0.55
N GLU A 221 -10.36 1.23 -0.37
CA GLU A 221 -11.72 1.70 -0.54
C GLU A 221 -12.43 1.79 0.82
N PRO A 222 -13.11 2.91 1.16
CA PRO A 222 -13.83 3.01 2.43
C PRO A 222 -14.88 1.90 2.57
N VAL A 223 -14.94 1.25 3.74
CA VAL A 223 -16.07 0.41 4.10
C VAL A 223 -17.24 1.33 4.46
N ALA A 224 -18.39 1.15 3.79
CA ALA A 224 -19.58 1.90 4.12
C ALA A 224 -19.95 1.69 5.59
N ALA A 225 -20.19 2.77 6.33
CA ALA A 225 -20.76 2.66 7.66
C ALA A 225 -22.16 2.01 7.54
N ASN A 226 -22.37 0.91 8.26
CA ASN A 226 -23.73 0.37 8.37
C ASN A 226 -24.61 1.48 8.97
N LYS A 227 -25.64 1.87 8.21
CA LYS A 227 -26.66 2.82 8.66
C LYS A 227 -27.54 2.20 9.71
#